data_3be7ed03dc3d7a8e10b46eb133e6564a
#
_entry.id   3be7ed03dc3d7a8e10b46eb133e6564a
#
_cell.length_a   1.000
_cell.length_b   1.000
_cell.length_c   1.000
_cell.angle_alpha   90.00
_cell.angle_beta   90.00
_cell.angle_gamma   90.00
#
_symmetry.space_group_name_H-M   'P 1'
#
loop_
_entity.id
_entity.type
_entity.pdbx_description
1 polymer ?
#
loop_
_entity_poly.entity_id
_entity_poly.type
_entity_poly.pdbx_seq_one_letter_code
_entity_poly.pdbx_strand_id
1 'polypeptide(L)'
;MAVSIDTVYQRVLSVANKEQRGYVTPQEFNLFANQAQMDIFEQYFYDLNQFSRLKGNNTEYADMVTILEEKINIFKKLNQAVTIINQFGDGTLPSDVYRLGTLSRLALTNVEGSVQSIIELVTENDYIKFNRSPLAKPTIKRPIYTRTSSTGVKIRPSSTDPSKSAAPYFIVGGFAITSGSPNIVVDITNSSAVNYDFIEVGQQVIQSNLALSGDYFVGSTTTNGNALTVGLVDSSGNDKNASSSGSPVQVTFASDDVKCNYVKKPTSVSWNYTEINGVAMYNSANSVDFELHASEETELVFKILQLAGIAIESMDLYQVAAQEEVRNIQQEKI
;
A
#
# COMPACT_ATOMS: atom_id res chain seq x y z
N MET A 1 -22.42 4.47 -0.91
CA MET A 1 -23.12 3.61 0.09
C MET A 1 -22.83 2.17 -0.33
N ALA A 2 -22.50 1.31 0.62
CA ALA A 2 -22.29 -0.11 0.34
C ALA A 2 -23.61 -0.79 -0.06
N VAL A 3 -23.57 -1.82 -0.90
CA VAL A 3 -24.75 -2.62 -1.27
C VAL A 3 -25.05 -3.60 -0.13
N SER A 4 -26.30 -3.58 0.37
CA SER A 4 -26.71 -4.46 1.46
C SER A 4 -26.78 -5.91 1.01
N ILE A 5 -26.10 -6.79 1.72
CA ILE A 5 -26.10 -8.23 1.44
C ILE A 5 -27.47 -8.86 1.65
N ASP A 6 -28.23 -8.39 2.64
CA ASP A 6 -29.58 -8.91 2.91
C ASP A 6 -30.54 -8.55 1.77
N THR A 7 -30.47 -7.31 1.26
CA THR A 7 -31.31 -6.89 0.12
C THR A 7 -31.04 -7.75 -1.11
N VAL A 8 -29.77 -8.01 -1.42
CA VAL A 8 -29.38 -8.86 -2.56
C VAL A 8 -29.86 -10.29 -2.33
N TYR A 9 -29.68 -10.85 -1.13
CA TYR A 9 -30.12 -12.20 -0.80
C TYR A 9 -31.64 -12.36 -0.98
N GLN A 10 -32.44 -11.42 -0.44
CA GLN A 10 -33.89 -11.43 -0.57
C GLN A 10 -34.35 -11.34 -2.04
N ARG A 11 -33.67 -10.52 -2.87
CA ARG A 11 -33.94 -10.43 -4.30
C ARG A 11 -33.62 -11.74 -5.02
N VAL A 12 -32.46 -12.33 -4.75
CA VAL A 12 -32.05 -13.63 -5.33
C VAL A 12 -33.08 -14.70 -4.97
N LEU A 13 -33.47 -14.81 -3.70
CA LEU A 13 -34.49 -15.76 -3.28
C LEU A 13 -35.85 -15.50 -3.95
N SER A 14 -36.27 -14.25 -4.10
CA SER A 14 -37.56 -13.93 -4.70
C SER A 14 -37.63 -14.34 -6.17
N VAL A 15 -36.51 -14.24 -6.90
CA VAL A 15 -36.44 -14.70 -8.30
C VAL A 15 -36.34 -16.22 -8.38
N ALA A 16 -35.47 -16.84 -7.59
CA ALA A 16 -35.28 -18.30 -7.57
C ALA A 16 -36.55 -19.03 -7.15
N ASN A 17 -37.30 -18.54 -6.15
CA ASN A 17 -38.53 -19.15 -5.68
C ASN A 17 -39.71 -19.03 -6.66
N LYS A 18 -39.78 -17.94 -7.46
CA LYS A 18 -40.83 -17.78 -8.45
C LYS A 18 -40.85 -18.90 -9.51
N GLU A 19 -39.67 -19.40 -9.81
CA GLU A 19 -39.49 -20.46 -10.81
C GLU A 19 -39.71 -21.86 -10.23
N GLN A 20 -39.98 -22.04 -8.95
CA GLN A 20 -40.11 -23.34 -8.24
C GLN A 20 -38.92 -24.30 -8.47
N ARG A 21 -37.71 -23.75 -8.76
CA ARG A 21 -36.58 -24.53 -9.30
C ARG A 21 -35.46 -24.76 -8.32
N GLY A 22 -35.62 -24.40 -7.07
CA GLY A 22 -34.62 -24.70 -6.06
C GLY A 22 -34.48 -23.63 -4.99
N TYR A 23 -33.98 -24.03 -3.86
CA TYR A 23 -33.69 -23.17 -2.73
C TYR A 23 -32.17 -22.93 -2.72
N VAL A 24 -31.75 -21.67 -2.77
CA VAL A 24 -30.36 -21.29 -2.57
C VAL A 24 -30.09 -21.18 -1.07
N THR A 25 -29.24 -22.07 -0.57
CA THR A 25 -28.89 -22.04 0.85
C THR A 25 -28.01 -20.83 1.18
N PRO A 26 -28.02 -20.32 2.42
CA PRO A 26 -27.15 -19.21 2.82
C PRO A 26 -25.66 -19.46 2.56
N GLN A 27 -25.21 -20.69 2.67
CA GLN A 27 -23.81 -21.06 2.43
C GLN A 27 -23.46 -20.97 0.92
N GLU A 28 -24.33 -21.51 0.06
CA GLU A 28 -24.17 -21.40 -1.41
C GLU A 28 -24.23 -19.95 -1.86
N PHE A 29 -25.18 -19.16 -1.31
CA PHE A 29 -25.28 -17.74 -1.58
C PHE A 29 -23.97 -17.02 -1.23
N ASN A 30 -23.38 -17.26 -0.07
CA ASN A 30 -22.13 -16.63 0.33
C ASN A 30 -20.97 -16.97 -0.63
N LEU A 31 -20.91 -18.19 -1.17
CA LEU A 31 -19.92 -18.58 -2.17
C LEU A 31 -20.12 -17.81 -3.49
N PHE A 32 -21.34 -17.80 -3.99
CA PHE A 32 -21.68 -17.11 -5.25
C PHE A 32 -21.54 -15.59 -5.11
N ALA A 33 -21.94 -15.03 -3.97
CA ALA A 33 -21.81 -13.60 -3.66
C ALA A 33 -20.34 -13.15 -3.68
N ASN A 34 -19.43 -13.90 -3.05
CA ASN A 34 -18.01 -13.60 -3.07
C ASN A 34 -17.41 -13.69 -4.46
N GLN A 35 -17.81 -14.70 -5.25
CA GLN A 35 -17.34 -14.84 -6.62
C GLN A 35 -17.87 -13.70 -7.50
N ALA A 36 -19.17 -13.40 -7.44
CA ALA A 36 -19.78 -12.31 -8.20
C ALA A 36 -19.14 -10.96 -7.89
N GLN A 37 -18.87 -10.68 -6.60
CA GLN A 37 -18.17 -9.46 -6.21
C GLN A 37 -16.76 -9.35 -6.82
N MET A 38 -16.01 -10.46 -6.82
CA MET A 38 -14.68 -10.48 -7.43
C MET A 38 -14.74 -10.32 -8.95
N ASP A 39 -15.69 -10.94 -9.61
CA ASP A 39 -15.84 -10.85 -11.07
C ASP A 39 -16.16 -9.41 -11.50
N ILE A 40 -17.09 -8.71 -10.80
CA ILE A 40 -17.40 -7.30 -11.05
C ILE A 40 -16.17 -6.41 -10.77
N PHE A 41 -15.48 -6.66 -9.66
CA PHE A 41 -14.28 -5.89 -9.30
C PHE A 41 -13.17 -6.03 -10.36
N GLU A 42 -12.92 -7.23 -10.88
CA GLU A 42 -11.93 -7.44 -11.93
C GLU A 42 -12.35 -6.83 -13.26
N GLN A 43 -13.66 -6.82 -13.55
CA GLN A 43 -14.22 -6.23 -14.76
C GLN A 43 -13.94 -4.72 -14.83
N TYR A 44 -13.97 -3.99 -13.71
CA TYR A 44 -13.64 -2.55 -13.69
C TYR A 44 -12.27 -2.24 -14.28
N PHE A 45 -11.26 -3.07 -14.00
CA PHE A 45 -9.92 -2.86 -14.56
C PHE A 45 -9.83 -3.18 -16.04
N TYR A 46 -10.59 -4.17 -16.49
CA TYR A 46 -10.67 -4.51 -17.91
C TYR A 46 -11.34 -3.36 -18.68
N ASP A 47 -12.45 -2.88 -18.19
CA ASP A 47 -13.21 -1.81 -18.83
C ASP A 47 -12.41 -0.50 -18.80
N LEU A 48 -11.78 -0.14 -17.68
CA LEU A 48 -10.91 1.03 -17.61
C LEU A 48 -9.80 0.99 -18.66
N ASN A 49 -9.14 -0.16 -18.84
CA ASN A 49 -8.12 -0.33 -19.88
C ASN A 49 -8.70 -0.21 -21.29
N GLN A 50 -9.91 -0.71 -21.52
CA GLN A 50 -10.58 -0.63 -22.81
C GLN A 50 -10.97 0.83 -23.14
N PHE A 51 -11.63 1.52 -22.19
CA PHE A 51 -12.11 2.89 -22.39
C PHE A 51 -10.98 3.92 -22.43
N SER A 52 -9.88 3.72 -21.69
CA SER A 52 -8.71 4.61 -21.75
C SER A 52 -8.04 4.67 -23.13
N ARG A 53 -8.28 3.67 -23.98
CA ARG A 53 -7.76 3.62 -25.37
C ARG A 53 -8.71 4.22 -26.40
N LEU A 54 -9.97 4.41 -26.04
CA LEU A 54 -10.96 5.02 -26.93
C LEU A 54 -10.87 6.54 -26.79
N LYS A 55 -10.90 7.27 -27.92
CA LYS A 55 -11.06 8.72 -27.90
C LYS A 55 -12.52 9.01 -27.51
N GLY A 56 -12.76 9.27 -26.25
CA GLY A 56 -14.07 9.55 -25.71
C GLY A 56 -14.59 10.93 -26.08
N ASN A 57 -15.89 11.07 -26.05
CA ASN A 57 -16.57 12.36 -26.08
C ASN A 57 -16.49 12.92 -24.65
N ASN A 58 -15.73 13.98 -24.48
CA ASN A 58 -15.43 14.56 -23.15
C ASN A 58 -16.67 15.32 -22.65
N THR A 59 -17.64 14.63 -22.08
CA THR A 59 -18.77 15.24 -21.37
C THR A 59 -18.56 15.03 -19.87
N GLU A 60 -18.52 16.12 -19.13
CA GLU A 60 -18.10 16.21 -17.72
C GLU A 60 -18.79 15.21 -16.76
N TYR A 61 -20.01 14.79 -17.07
CA TYR A 61 -20.80 13.87 -16.22
C TYR A 61 -21.03 12.47 -16.84
N ALA A 62 -20.64 12.24 -18.06
CA ALA A 62 -20.86 10.98 -18.79
C ALA A 62 -19.57 10.37 -19.35
N ASP A 63 -18.42 10.79 -18.86
CA ASP A 63 -17.14 10.17 -19.20
C ASP A 63 -17.03 8.81 -18.46
N MET A 64 -17.06 7.74 -19.25
CA MET A 64 -16.96 6.38 -18.72
C MET A 64 -15.68 6.13 -17.90
N VAL A 65 -14.58 6.79 -18.26
CA VAL A 65 -13.32 6.69 -17.51
C VAL A 65 -13.49 7.26 -16.11
N THR A 66 -14.11 8.43 -15.98
CA THR A 66 -14.38 9.08 -14.69
C THR A 66 -15.33 8.25 -13.82
N ILE A 67 -16.38 7.67 -14.42
CA ILE A 67 -17.33 6.82 -13.70
C ILE A 67 -16.64 5.54 -13.19
N LEU A 68 -15.82 4.90 -14.02
CA LEU A 68 -15.05 3.71 -13.62
C LEU A 68 -14.00 4.03 -12.56
N GLU A 69 -13.34 5.19 -12.66
CA GLU A 69 -12.42 5.64 -11.63
C GLU A 69 -13.12 5.90 -10.31
N GLU A 70 -14.34 6.44 -10.31
CA GLU A 70 -15.16 6.63 -9.11
C GLU A 70 -15.50 5.27 -8.46
N LYS A 71 -15.92 4.27 -9.24
CA LYS A 71 -16.17 2.90 -8.77
C LYS A 71 -14.89 2.27 -8.16
N ILE A 72 -13.73 2.45 -8.79
CA ILE A 72 -12.45 1.94 -8.30
C ILE A 72 -11.96 2.71 -7.07
N ASN A 73 -12.29 4.00 -6.92
CA ASN A 73 -11.86 4.83 -5.80
C ASN A 73 -12.31 4.30 -4.43
N ILE A 74 -13.41 3.55 -4.38
CA ILE A 74 -13.89 2.88 -3.16
C ILE A 74 -12.82 1.93 -2.60
N PHE A 75 -12.03 1.31 -3.47
CA PHE A 75 -11.00 0.34 -3.13
C PHE A 75 -9.60 0.94 -3.01
N LYS A 76 -9.42 2.23 -3.37
CA LYS A 76 -8.13 2.89 -3.27
C LYS A 76 -7.79 3.20 -1.82
N LYS A 77 -6.60 2.81 -1.40
CA LYS A 77 -5.97 3.19 -0.14
C LYS A 77 -4.76 4.06 -0.45
N LEU A 78 -4.74 5.25 0.13
CA LEU A 78 -3.69 6.23 -0.08
C LEU A 78 -2.82 6.36 1.18
N ASN A 79 -1.54 6.63 0.98
CA ASN A 79 -0.58 6.94 2.04
C ASN A 79 -0.48 5.88 3.15
N GLN A 80 -0.65 4.60 2.80
CA GLN A 80 -0.50 3.52 3.76
C GLN A 80 0.97 3.21 4.03
N ALA A 81 1.33 2.97 5.28
CA ALA A 81 2.70 2.71 5.66
C ALA A 81 3.18 1.35 5.13
N VAL A 82 4.40 1.35 4.59
CA VAL A 82 5.14 0.14 4.25
C VAL A 82 6.02 -0.23 5.44
N THR A 83 5.88 -1.44 5.95
CA THR A 83 6.71 -1.90 7.08
C THR A 83 8.08 -2.32 6.56
N ILE A 84 9.13 -1.56 6.88
CA ILE A 84 10.50 -1.96 6.58
C ILE A 84 10.98 -2.95 7.65
N ILE A 85 11.48 -4.11 7.21
CA ILE A 85 11.82 -5.24 8.09
C ILE A 85 13.28 -5.15 8.54
N ASN A 86 14.16 -4.68 7.66
CA ASN A 86 15.60 -4.70 7.93
C ASN A 86 16.35 -3.52 7.27
N GLN A 87 17.61 -3.39 7.67
CA GLN A 87 18.55 -2.40 7.14
C GLN A 87 18.86 -2.56 5.64
N PHE A 88 18.50 -3.69 5.04
CA PHE A 88 18.74 -3.94 3.61
C PHE A 88 17.59 -3.43 2.73
N GLY A 89 16.60 -2.75 3.34
CA GLY A 89 15.47 -2.18 2.64
C GLY A 89 14.40 -3.19 2.25
N ASP A 90 14.41 -4.38 2.86
CA ASP A 90 13.31 -5.31 2.70
C ASP A 90 12.08 -4.79 3.44
N GLY A 91 10.97 -4.68 2.75
CA GLY A 91 9.73 -4.14 3.28
C GLY A 91 8.54 -5.04 2.97
N THR A 92 7.50 -4.90 3.77
CA THR A 92 6.23 -5.60 3.61
C THR A 92 5.12 -4.61 3.35
N LEU A 93 4.39 -4.83 2.27
CA LEU A 93 3.15 -4.12 1.94
C LEU A 93 2.01 -4.59 2.85
N PRO A 94 0.94 -3.81 3.01
CA PRO A 94 -0.28 -4.26 3.66
C PRO A 94 -0.82 -5.56 3.04
N SER A 95 -1.43 -6.41 3.87
CA SER A 95 -1.89 -7.74 3.45
C SER A 95 -3.07 -7.73 2.49
N ASP A 96 -3.83 -6.63 2.46
CA ASP A 96 -5.00 -6.41 1.61
C ASP A 96 -4.65 -5.82 0.22
N VAL A 97 -3.37 -5.65 -0.11
CA VAL A 97 -2.93 -5.14 -1.41
C VAL A 97 -3.31 -6.10 -2.52
N TYR A 98 -4.15 -5.62 -3.43
CA TYR A 98 -4.46 -6.32 -4.68
C TYR A 98 -3.60 -5.80 -5.84
N ARG A 99 -3.61 -4.48 -6.09
CA ARG A 99 -2.76 -3.84 -7.09
C ARG A 99 -2.00 -2.69 -6.46
N LEU A 100 -0.68 -2.79 -6.49
CA LEU A 100 0.19 -1.72 -6.05
C LEU A 100 0.19 -0.60 -7.10
N GLY A 101 -0.07 0.61 -6.66
CA GLY A 101 0.07 1.82 -7.46
C GLY A 101 1.46 2.42 -7.30
N THR A 102 1.55 3.54 -6.60
CA THR A 102 2.81 4.26 -6.37
C THR A 102 3.36 3.98 -4.99
N LEU A 103 4.68 3.82 -4.91
CA LEU A 103 5.42 3.94 -3.66
C LEU A 103 6.01 5.33 -3.57
N SER A 104 5.92 5.95 -2.42
CA SER A 104 6.54 7.25 -2.15
C SER A 104 7.36 7.18 -0.88
N ARG A 105 8.42 7.96 -0.86
CA ARG A 105 9.30 8.15 0.29
C ARG A 105 9.20 9.60 0.74
N LEU A 106 8.96 9.80 2.02
CA LEU A 106 8.99 11.11 2.63
C LEU A 106 10.30 11.22 3.43
N ALA A 107 11.26 11.93 2.88
CA ALA A 107 12.53 12.20 3.56
C ALA A 107 12.46 13.56 4.24
N LEU A 108 12.81 13.61 5.51
CA LEU A 108 12.97 14.86 6.24
C LEU A 108 14.35 15.45 5.92
N THR A 109 14.36 16.64 5.34
CA THR A 109 15.60 17.36 5.01
C THR A 109 15.58 18.76 5.63
N ASN A 110 16.78 19.27 5.90
CA ASN A 110 16.94 20.64 6.43
C ASN A 110 16.83 21.73 5.35
N VAL A 111 17.08 21.38 4.08
CA VAL A 111 17.17 22.38 2.97
C VAL A 111 15.79 22.64 2.37
N GLU A 112 14.98 21.61 2.19
CA GLU A 112 13.69 21.67 1.49
C GLU A 112 12.52 21.28 2.41
N GLY A 113 12.77 21.11 3.72
CA GLY A 113 11.80 20.55 4.65
C GLY A 113 11.58 19.06 4.37
N SER A 114 10.33 18.64 4.15
CA SER A 114 10.04 17.26 3.77
C SER A 114 10.02 17.11 2.24
N VAL A 115 10.87 16.27 1.69
CA VAL A 115 10.89 15.94 0.27
C VAL A 115 10.16 14.63 0.05
N GLN A 116 9.07 14.70 -0.72
CA GLN A 116 8.36 13.50 -1.16
C GLN A 116 8.89 13.08 -2.52
N SER A 117 9.49 11.90 -2.61
CA SER A 117 9.97 11.31 -3.85
C SER A 117 9.18 10.05 -4.21
N ILE A 118 8.90 9.86 -5.49
CA ILE A 118 8.30 8.62 -6.00
C ILE A 118 9.41 7.58 -6.11
N ILE A 119 9.15 6.38 -5.59
CA ILE A 119 10.09 5.26 -5.69
C ILE A 119 9.80 4.54 -7.02
N GLU A 120 10.79 4.46 -7.88
CA GLU A 120 10.65 3.87 -9.22
C GLU A 120 10.73 2.35 -9.17
N LEU A 121 9.77 1.67 -9.83
CA LEU A 121 9.81 0.22 -10.01
C LEU A 121 10.85 -0.15 -11.05
N VAL A 122 11.78 -1.01 -10.68
CA VAL A 122 12.81 -1.53 -11.58
C VAL A 122 12.79 -3.06 -11.60
N THR A 123 13.29 -3.63 -12.70
CA THR A 123 13.48 -5.08 -12.80
C THR A 123 14.57 -5.54 -11.83
N GLU A 124 14.55 -6.80 -11.43
CA GLU A 124 15.56 -7.35 -10.53
C GLU A 124 16.98 -7.20 -11.10
N ASN A 125 17.14 -7.40 -12.40
CA ASN A 125 18.43 -7.24 -13.08
C ASN A 125 18.94 -5.79 -13.02
N ASP A 126 18.07 -4.84 -13.26
CA ASP A 126 18.41 -3.42 -13.23
C ASP A 126 18.65 -2.93 -11.81
N TYR A 127 17.90 -3.46 -10.83
CA TYR A 127 18.15 -3.22 -9.43
C TYR A 127 19.58 -3.59 -9.02
N ILE A 128 20.09 -4.75 -9.46
CA ILE A 128 21.47 -5.18 -9.20
C ILE A 128 22.47 -4.25 -9.91
N LYS A 129 22.21 -3.89 -11.17
CA LYS A 129 23.09 -3.00 -11.94
C LYS A 129 23.19 -1.61 -11.32
N PHE A 130 22.07 -1.00 -10.95
CA PHE A 130 22.05 0.34 -10.34
C PHE A 130 22.78 0.34 -8.99
N ASN A 131 22.60 -0.68 -8.16
CA ASN A 131 23.30 -0.76 -6.88
C ASN A 131 24.82 -0.91 -7.00
N ARG A 132 25.31 -1.46 -8.13
CA ARG A 132 26.75 -1.63 -8.38
C ARG A 132 27.37 -0.43 -9.10
N SER A 133 26.58 0.39 -9.74
CA SER A 133 27.07 1.53 -10.53
C SER A 133 27.43 2.71 -9.62
N PRO A 134 28.67 3.25 -9.68
CA PRO A 134 29.01 4.46 -8.92
C PRO A 134 28.23 5.71 -9.31
N LEU A 135 27.83 5.80 -10.59
CA LEU A 135 27.13 6.96 -11.16
C LEU A 135 25.60 6.86 -11.08
N ALA A 136 25.05 5.64 -11.10
CA ALA A 136 23.61 5.40 -11.11
C ALA A 136 23.09 4.84 -9.79
N LYS A 137 23.89 4.88 -8.72
CA LYS A 137 23.49 4.42 -7.40
C LYS A 137 22.23 5.17 -6.93
N PRO A 138 21.21 4.45 -6.45
CA PRO A 138 20.00 5.08 -5.95
C PRO A 138 20.28 6.04 -4.79
N THR A 139 19.62 7.19 -4.81
CA THR A 139 19.71 8.23 -3.79
C THR A 139 18.33 8.51 -3.19
N ILE A 140 18.26 9.29 -2.08
CA ILE A 140 16.97 9.69 -1.48
C ILE A 140 16.09 10.41 -2.50
N LYS A 141 16.66 11.23 -3.37
CA LYS A 141 15.93 11.95 -4.42
C LYS A 141 15.50 11.06 -5.58
N ARG A 142 16.16 9.92 -5.79
CA ARG A 142 15.90 8.96 -6.86
C ARG A 142 15.90 7.53 -6.31
N PRO A 143 14.95 7.20 -5.44
CA PRO A 143 14.84 5.86 -4.88
C PRO A 143 14.27 4.88 -5.90
N ILE A 144 14.68 3.62 -5.80
CA ILE A 144 14.19 2.53 -6.62
C ILE A 144 13.69 1.39 -5.75
N TYR A 145 12.77 0.59 -6.29
CA TYR A 145 12.35 -0.65 -5.65
C TYR A 145 12.17 -1.78 -6.64
N THR A 146 12.27 -2.99 -6.14
CA THR A 146 11.87 -4.20 -6.86
C THR A 146 10.92 -5.03 -6.00
N ARG A 147 10.07 -5.83 -6.63
CA ARG A 147 9.17 -6.75 -5.91
C ARG A 147 9.86 -8.06 -5.66
N THR A 148 9.78 -8.55 -4.43
CA THR A 148 10.35 -9.86 -4.04
C THR A 148 9.28 -10.93 -3.89
N SER A 149 8.03 -10.53 -3.59
CA SER A 149 6.88 -11.43 -3.48
C SER A 149 5.57 -10.68 -3.72
N SER A 150 4.44 -11.33 -3.49
CA SER A 150 3.10 -10.68 -3.57
C SER A 150 2.98 -9.46 -2.65
N THR A 151 3.56 -9.53 -1.44
CA THR A 151 3.55 -8.45 -0.45
C THR A 151 4.95 -7.92 -0.14
N GLY A 152 6.02 -8.54 -0.65
CA GLY A 152 7.39 -8.15 -0.39
C GLY A 152 7.92 -7.13 -1.39
N VAL A 153 8.64 -6.14 -0.91
CA VAL A 153 9.36 -5.14 -1.71
C VAL A 153 10.76 -4.96 -1.18
N LYS A 154 11.68 -4.59 -2.04
CA LYS A 154 13.05 -4.25 -1.68
C LYS A 154 13.40 -2.88 -2.22
N ILE A 155 13.70 -1.94 -1.33
CA ILE A 155 13.84 -0.51 -1.61
C ILE A 155 15.30 -0.08 -1.47
N ARG A 156 15.77 0.80 -2.35
CA ARG A 156 17.07 1.45 -2.26
C ARG A 156 16.97 2.95 -2.57
N PRO A 157 17.73 3.79 -1.84
CA PRO A 157 18.50 3.45 -0.64
C PRO A 157 17.58 2.89 0.44
N SER A 158 18.11 2.01 1.30
CA SER A 158 17.31 1.42 2.38
C SER A 158 16.87 2.52 3.33
N SER A 159 15.54 2.64 3.53
CA SER A 159 15.02 3.45 4.61
C SER A 159 14.98 2.60 5.86
N THR A 160 15.38 3.16 6.97
CA THR A 160 15.41 2.45 8.23
C THR A 160 14.48 3.14 9.19
N ASP A 161 13.46 2.44 9.60
CA ASP A 161 12.60 2.87 10.69
C ASP A 161 13.24 2.43 12.00
N PRO A 162 13.86 3.33 12.77
CA PRO A 162 14.50 2.98 14.03
C PRO A 162 13.49 2.47 15.07
N SER A 163 12.21 2.75 14.91
CA SER A 163 11.17 2.27 15.82
C SER A 163 10.78 0.81 15.59
N LYS A 164 11.08 0.26 14.40
CA LYS A 164 10.70 -1.11 13.97
C LYS A 164 11.88 -2.05 13.82
N SER A 165 13.09 -1.53 13.81
CA SER A 165 14.28 -2.37 13.98
C SER A 165 14.38 -2.76 15.46
N ALA A 166 14.55 -4.03 15.74
CA ALA A 166 14.81 -4.52 17.10
C ALA A 166 16.13 -4.01 17.70
N ALA A 167 16.90 -3.26 16.92
CA ALA A 167 18.02 -2.46 17.36
C ALA A 167 17.89 -1.08 16.72
N PRO A 168 17.80 0.01 17.50
CA PRO A 168 18.11 1.33 16.98
C PRO A 168 19.48 1.22 16.31
N TYR A 169 19.70 1.96 15.19
CA TYR A 169 21.04 2.01 14.59
C TYR A 169 21.98 2.66 15.58
N PHE A 170 22.46 1.84 16.49
CA PHE A 170 23.58 2.20 17.33
C PHE A 170 24.82 2.03 16.46
N ILE A 171 25.43 3.12 16.15
CA ILE A 171 26.84 3.05 15.82
C ILE A 171 27.51 2.77 17.15
N VAL A 172 27.60 1.49 17.49
CA VAL A 172 28.27 1.04 18.69
C VAL A 172 29.77 1.06 18.40
N GLY A 173 30.44 1.99 18.97
CA GLY A 173 31.90 2.03 18.98
C GLY A 173 32.46 3.29 18.35
N GLY A 174 33.24 4.03 19.13
CA GLY A 174 34.19 4.98 18.62
C GLY A 174 33.67 6.30 18.05
N PHE A 175 32.54 6.84 18.52
CA PHE A 175 32.23 8.22 18.25
C PHE A 175 33.20 9.13 19.03
N ALA A 176 33.98 9.92 18.32
CA ALA A 176 34.69 11.01 18.86
C ALA A 176 33.95 12.33 18.56
N ILE A 177 33.57 13.04 19.61
CA ILE A 177 33.02 14.39 19.48
C ILE A 177 34.00 15.32 20.18
N THR A 178 34.45 16.31 19.45
CA THR A 178 35.17 17.43 20.04
C THR A 178 34.14 18.46 20.52
N SER A 179 34.09 18.72 21.83
CA SER A 179 33.20 19.74 22.39
C SER A 179 33.37 21.07 21.67
N GLY A 180 32.24 21.63 21.19
CA GLY A 180 32.25 22.85 20.40
C GLY A 180 32.50 22.66 18.90
N SER A 181 32.57 21.42 18.40
CA SER A 181 32.65 21.11 16.97
C SER A 181 31.31 20.68 16.43
N PRO A 182 30.93 21.05 15.19
CA PRO A 182 29.72 20.51 14.53
C PRO A 182 29.92 19.09 14.01
N ASN A 183 31.13 18.51 14.15
CA ASN A 183 31.47 17.24 13.52
C ASN A 183 31.43 16.08 14.51
N ILE A 184 30.76 15.02 14.11
CA ILE A 184 30.80 13.70 14.74
C ILE A 184 31.74 12.83 13.90
N VAL A 185 32.77 12.26 14.50
CA VAL A 185 33.69 11.33 13.83
C VAL A 185 33.38 9.93 14.28
N VAL A 186 33.13 9.05 13.30
CA VAL A 186 32.83 7.63 13.49
C VAL A 186 34.01 6.80 13.04
N ASP A 187 34.54 5.95 13.91
CA ASP A 187 35.55 4.96 13.52
C ASP A 187 34.85 3.76 12.84
N ILE A 188 35.08 3.59 11.55
CA ILE A 188 34.46 2.58 10.73
C ILE A 188 35.04 1.18 10.97
N THR A 189 36.24 1.06 11.53
CA THR A 189 36.95 -0.19 11.72
C THR A 189 36.43 -1.03 12.88
N ASN A 190 35.91 -0.37 13.92
CA ASN A 190 35.46 -1.02 15.17
C ASN A 190 33.96 -1.28 15.26
N SER A 191 33.20 -0.91 14.25
CA SER A 191 31.76 -1.13 14.28
C SER A 191 31.40 -2.50 13.70
N SER A 192 30.92 -3.39 14.55
CA SER A 192 30.30 -4.62 14.11
C SER A 192 29.04 -4.30 13.29
N ALA A 193 29.17 -4.33 11.98
CA ALA A 193 28.10 -4.36 11.01
C ALA A 193 27.35 -3.07 10.72
N VAL A 194 27.99 -1.98 10.41
CA VAL A 194 27.25 -0.82 9.96
C VAL A 194 27.54 -0.50 8.50
N ASN A 195 26.49 -0.53 7.72
CA ASN A 195 26.49 0.05 6.39
C ASN A 195 26.24 1.55 6.54
N TYR A 196 27.30 2.36 6.44
CA TYR A 196 27.21 3.82 6.56
C TYR A 196 26.60 4.52 5.35
N ASP A 197 26.29 3.76 4.31
CA ASP A 197 25.68 4.24 3.06
C ASP A 197 24.28 4.85 3.25
N PHE A 198 23.70 4.71 4.46
CA PHE A 198 22.38 5.27 4.77
C PHE A 198 22.44 6.68 5.38
N ILE A 199 23.62 7.16 5.80
CA ILE A 199 23.76 8.51 6.34
C ILE A 199 23.91 9.48 5.18
N GLU A 200 22.88 10.26 4.94
CA GLU A 200 22.81 11.20 3.83
C GLU A 200 22.64 12.64 4.33
N VAL A 201 23.18 13.58 3.57
CA VAL A 201 23.04 15.02 3.85
C VAL A 201 21.56 15.41 3.84
N GLY A 202 21.14 16.14 4.86
CA GLY A 202 19.76 16.58 5.06
C GLY A 202 18.94 15.66 5.97
N GLN A 203 19.44 14.51 6.36
CA GLN A 203 18.75 13.59 7.26
C GLN A 203 18.68 14.15 8.68
N GLN A 204 17.52 14.08 9.33
CA GLN A 204 17.34 14.56 10.69
C GLN A 204 17.94 13.59 11.70
N VAL A 205 18.58 14.12 12.72
CA VAL A 205 19.02 13.38 13.92
C VAL A 205 17.89 13.40 14.95
N ILE A 206 17.25 12.26 15.18
CA ILE A 206 16.07 12.17 16.06
C ILE A 206 16.47 12.02 17.51
N GLN A 207 17.46 11.18 17.79
CA GLN A 207 17.85 10.84 19.15
C GLN A 207 19.36 10.76 19.26
N SER A 208 19.89 11.44 20.25
CA SER A 208 21.27 11.30 20.63
C SER A 208 21.38 11.51 22.13
N ASN A 209 22.33 10.86 22.79
CA ASN A 209 22.75 11.23 24.13
C ASN A 209 23.77 12.39 24.10
N LEU A 210 23.82 13.09 22.99
CA LEU A 210 24.48 14.39 22.87
C LEU A 210 23.63 15.42 23.63
N ALA A 211 24.29 16.34 24.35
CA ALA A 211 23.61 17.48 24.93
C ALA A 211 23.29 18.49 23.83
N LEU A 212 22.28 18.18 23.03
CA LEU A 212 21.82 18.96 21.90
C LEU A 212 20.50 19.65 22.25
N SER A 213 20.42 20.93 21.98
CA SER A 213 19.17 21.70 22.11
C SER A 213 18.59 22.00 20.72
N GLY A 214 17.43 21.46 20.39
CA GLY A 214 16.69 21.69 19.14
C GLY A 214 16.96 20.64 18.06
N ASP A 215 16.51 20.91 16.84
CA ASP A 215 16.60 19.97 15.69
C ASP A 215 18.03 20.02 15.09
N TYR A 216 18.51 18.85 14.75
CA TYR A 216 19.80 18.63 14.10
C TYR A 216 19.63 17.84 12.83
N PHE A 217 20.41 18.18 11.82
CA PHE A 217 20.43 17.52 10.54
C PHE A 217 21.87 17.21 10.12
N VAL A 218 22.03 16.24 9.24
CA VAL A 218 23.30 15.93 8.61
C VAL A 218 23.57 16.98 7.54
N GLY A 219 24.55 17.82 7.74
CA GLY A 219 24.95 18.86 6.77
C GLY A 219 25.99 18.37 5.78
N SER A 220 26.89 17.50 6.22
CA SER A 220 27.93 16.94 5.37
C SER A 220 28.32 15.54 5.84
N THR A 221 28.79 14.72 4.89
CA THR A 221 29.42 13.42 5.17
C THR A 221 30.75 13.34 4.45
N THR A 222 31.83 13.04 5.15
CA THR A 222 33.17 12.91 4.57
C THR A 222 33.82 11.65 5.09
N THR A 223 34.24 10.76 4.20
CA THR A 223 35.00 9.56 4.57
C THR A 223 36.48 9.83 4.36
N ASN A 224 37.27 9.64 5.41
CA ASN A 224 38.72 9.75 5.34
C ASN A 224 39.37 8.50 5.97
N GLY A 225 39.83 7.61 5.14
CA GLY A 225 40.37 6.31 5.57
C GLY A 225 39.30 5.49 6.31
N ASN A 226 39.53 5.22 7.58
CA ASN A 226 38.67 4.43 8.45
C ASN A 226 37.71 5.28 9.30
N ALA A 227 37.58 6.56 9.00
CA ALA A 227 36.72 7.46 9.73
C ALA A 227 35.66 8.10 8.83
N LEU A 228 34.41 8.05 9.25
CA LEU A 228 33.31 8.80 8.67
C LEU A 228 33.08 10.05 9.53
N THR A 229 33.23 11.21 8.96
CA THR A 229 32.92 12.50 9.61
C THR A 229 31.52 12.95 9.16
N VAL A 230 30.63 13.16 10.11
CA VAL A 230 29.28 13.67 9.89
C VAL A 230 29.21 15.08 10.48
N GLY A 231 29.00 16.08 9.63
CA GLY A 231 28.77 17.46 10.05
C GLY A 231 27.30 17.66 10.43
N LEU A 232 27.07 18.34 11.57
CA LEU A 232 25.72 18.65 12.05
C LEU A 232 25.36 20.10 11.73
N VAL A 233 24.14 20.30 11.27
CA VAL A 233 23.58 21.62 10.97
C VAL A 233 22.21 21.79 11.61
N ASP A 234 21.75 23.04 11.73
CA ASP A 234 20.38 23.37 12.11
C ASP A 234 19.41 23.30 10.90
N SER A 235 18.14 23.59 11.13
CA SER A 235 17.11 23.62 10.09
C SER A 235 17.36 24.68 9.00
N SER A 236 18.24 25.63 9.26
CA SER A 236 18.65 26.70 8.31
C SER A 236 19.95 26.37 7.57
N GLY A 237 20.57 25.20 7.85
CA GLY A 237 21.80 24.75 7.23
C GLY A 237 23.08 25.35 7.87
N ASN A 238 22.97 26.02 9.01
CA ASN A 238 24.16 26.54 9.71
C ASN A 238 24.77 25.45 10.58
N ASP A 239 26.10 25.44 10.69
CA ASP A 239 26.84 24.52 11.54
C ASP A 239 26.36 24.59 12.99
N LYS A 240 26.07 23.45 13.59
CA LYS A 240 25.57 23.37 14.95
C LYS A 240 26.49 22.52 15.82
N ASN A 241 27.13 23.17 16.77
CA ASN A 241 28.08 22.53 17.64
C ASN A 241 27.41 21.52 18.58
N ALA A 242 28.04 20.37 18.70
CA ALA A 242 27.63 19.30 19.60
C ALA A 242 28.55 19.25 20.82
N SER A 243 27.99 18.88 21.96
CA SER A 243 28.77 18.50 23.13
C SER A 243 28.31 17.14 23.62
N SER A 244 29.25 16.28 24.03
CA SER A 244 28.87 14.97 24.57
C SER A 244 28.68 15.06 26.08
N SER A 245 27.61 14.42 26.56
CA SER A 245 27.33 14.28 27.99
C SER A 245 27.54 12.87 28.52
N GLY A 246 28.08 11.96 27.73
CA GLY A 246 28.25 10.55 28.12
C GLY A 246 28.99 9.69 27.11
N SER A 247 29.40 8.50 27.54
CA SER A 247 29.99 7.45 26.71
C SER A 247 29.23 6.16 26.95
N PRO A 248 28.83 5.39 25.92
CA PRO A 248 29.03 5.64 24.48
C PRO A 248 28.04 6.69 23.92
N VAL A 249 28.49 7.46 22.94
CA VAL A 249 27.61 8.38 22.20
C VAL A 249 26.74 7.59 21.25
N GLN A 250 25.44 7.77 21.36
CA GLN A 250 24.45 7.13 20.47
C GLN A 250 23.77 8.21 19.64
N VAL A 251 23.71 8.01 18.34
CA VAL A 251 23.02 8.91 17.40
C VAL A 251 22.05 8.09 16.58
N THR A 252 20.80 8.50 16.56
CA THR A 252 19.74 7.90 15.76
C THR A 252 19.31 8.89 14.69
N PHE A 253 19.38 8.48 13.45
CA PHE A 253 18.93 9.27 12.31
C PHE A 253 17.45 9.01 12.03
N ALA A 254 16.74 10.05 11.57
CA ALA A 254 15.34 9.90 11.16
C ALA A 254 15.23 8.87 10.05
N SER A 255 14.31 7.95 10.23
CA SER A 255 13.93 7.06 9.15
C SER A 255 12.97 7.79 8.23
N ASP A 256 13.11 7.54 6.96
CA ASP A 256 12.13 7.98 5.98
C ASP A 256 10.87 7.15 6.06
N ASP A 257 9.74 7.83 6.03
CA ASP A 257 8.44 7.17 5.91
C ASP A 257 8.24 6.70 4.46
N VAL A 258 8.21 5.40 4.27
CA VAL A 258 7.79 4.83 3.00
C VAL A 258 6.29 4.57 3.03
N LYS A 259 5.59 5.16 2.08
CA LYS A 259 4.15 5.03 1.93
C LYS A 259 3.80 4.43 0.58
N CYS A 260 2.72 3.68 0.55
CA CYS A 260 2.18 3.09 -0.67
C CYS A 260 0.75 3.56 -0.92
N ASN A 261 0.44 3.72 -2.20
CA ASN A 261 -0.93 3.87 -2.69
C ASN A 261 -1.27 2.59 -3.44
N TYR A 262 -2.38 2.01 -3.13
CA TYR A 262 -2.78 0.74 -3.74
C TYR A 262 -4.29 0.59 -3.82
N VAL A 263 -4.72 -0.36 -4.62
CA VAL A 263 -6.09 -0.85 -4.64
C VAL A 263 -6.17 -2.10 -3.78
N LYS A 264 -7.04 -2.08 -2.78
CA LYS A 264 -7.26 -3.23 -1.89
C LYS A 264 -8.12 -4.29 -2.56
N LYS A 265 -7.98 -5.53 -2.12
CA LYS A 265 -8.93 -6.59 -2.45
C LYS A 265 -10.26 -6.33 -1.72
N PRO A 266 -11.42 -6.50 -2.37
CA PRO A 266 -12.70 -6.45 -1.68
C PRO A 266 -12.75 -7.42 -0.50
N THR A 267 -13.38 -6.99 0.58
CA THR A 267 -13.57 -7.83 1.76
C THR A 267 -14.56 -8.95 1.42
N SER A 268 -14.29 -10.16 1.89
CA SER A 268 -15.22 -11.27 1.70
C SER A 268 -16.55 -10.98 2.39
N VAL A 269 -17.62 -11.07 1.62
CA VAL A 269 -18.99 -10.84 2.11
C VAL A 269 -19.54 -12.10 2.78
N SER A 270 -20.41 -11.90 3.75
CA SER A 270 -21.10 -13.01 4.41
C SER A 270 -22.47 -12.59 4.88
N TRP A 271 -23.49 -13.33 4.45
CA TRP A 271 -24.81 -13.26 5.01
C TRP A 271 -24.88 -14.28 6.16
N ASN A 272 -24.89 -13.77 7.38
CA ASN A 272 -24.96 -14.59 8.58
C ASN A 272 -26.39 -14.63 9.14
N TYR A 273 -26.75 -15.74 9.74
CA TYR A 273 -28.09 -15.96 10.27
C TYR A 273 -28.06 -16.62 11.64
N THR A 274 -29.14 -16.43 12.38
CA THR A 274 -29.45 -17.16 13.59
C THR A 274 -30.66 -18.04 13.31
N GLU A 275 -30.56 -19.32 13.63
CA GLU A 275 -31.67 -20.25 13.43
C GLU A 275 -32.68 -20.12 14.59
N ILE A 276 -33.91 -19.78 14.24
CA ILE A 276 -35.03 -19.70 15.18
C ILE A 276 -36.15 -20.58 14.64
N ASN A 277 -36.52 -21.62 15.38
CA ASN A 277 -37.56 -22.59 14.99
C ASN A 277 -37.35 -23.23 13.59
N GLY A 278 -36.09 -23.49 13.21
CA GLY A 278 -35.78 -24.09 11.92
C GLY A 278 -35.78 -23.08 10.73
N VAL A 279 -35.92 -21.79 11.01
CA VAL A 279 -35.87 -20.74 9.98
C VAL A 279 -34.62 -19.89 10.18
N ALA A 280 -33.86 -19.68 9.11
CA ALA A 280 -32.69 -18.82 9.10
C ALA A 280 -33.15 -17.34 9.12
N MET A 281 -32.86 -16.65 10.20
CA MET A 281 -33.13 -15.21 10.33
C MET A 281 -31.85 -14.41 10.22
N TYR A 282 -31.87 -13.34 9.41
CA TYR A 282 -30.72 -12.47 9.19
C TYR A 282 -30.16 -11.89 10.48
N ASN A 283 -28.84 -11.97 10.61
CA ASN A 283 -28.10 -11.43 11.75
C ASN A 283 -27.16 -10.31 11.25
N SER A 284 -27.60 -9.07 11.36
CA SER A 284 -26.84 -7.89 10.88
C SER A 284 -25.53 -7.66 11.63
N ALA A 285 -25.41 -8.12 12.89
CA ALA A 285 -24.22 -7.89 13.70
C ALA A 285 -22.99 -8.66 13.20
N ASN A 286 -23.20 -9.81 12.59
CA ASN A 286 -22.13 -10.70 12.12
C ASN A 286 -22.04 -10.75 10.58
N SER A 287 -22.93 -10.06 9.86
CA SER A 287 -22.94 -10.04 8.40
C SER A 287 -22.00 -8.97 7.87
N VAL A 288 -21.45 -9.21 6.68
CA VAL A 288 -20.55 -8.28 5.98
C VAL A 288 -21.17 -7.94 4.63
N ASP A 289 -21.44 -6.66 4.42
CA ASP A 289 -22.03 -6.12 3.19
C ASP A 289 -21.01 -6.06 2.04
N PHE A 290 -21.52 -5.90 0.81
CA PHE A 290 -20.69 -5.69 -0.38
C PHE A 290 -20.02 -4.32 -0.34
N GLU A 291 -18.76 -4.26 -0.75
CA GLU A 291 -18.02 -3.00 -0.86
C GLU A 291 -18.19 -2.30 -2.22
N LEU A 292 -18.96 -2.86 -3.14
CA LEU A 292 -19.21 -2.31 -4.47
C LEU A 292 -20.05 -1.02 -4.42
N HIS A 293 -19.99 -0.26 -5.51
CA HIS A 293 -20.83 0.93 -5.69
C HIS A 293 -22.31 0.53 -5.73
N ALA A 294 -23.19 1.41 -5.26
CA ALA A 294 -24.63 1.11 -5.18
C ALA A 294 -25.27 0.81 -6.54
N SER A 295 -24.72 1.30 -7.65
CA SER A 295 -25.21 0.99 -9.01
C SER A 295 -25.08 -0.49 -9.37
N GLU A 296 -24.20 -1.24 -8.73
CA GLU A 296 -23.89 -2.62 -9.04
C GLU A 296 -24.89 -3.63 -8.42
N GLU A 297 -25.85 -3.16 -7.64
CA GLU A 297 -26.79 -4.04 -6.94
C GLU A 297 -27.55 -4.96 -7.90
N THR A 298 -27.97 -4.45 -9.05
CA THR A 298 -28.72 -5.22 -10.05
C THR A 298 -27.82 -6.24 -10.74
N GLU A 299 -26.60 -5.85 -11.10
CA GLU A 299 -25.62 -6.74 -11.73
C GLU A 299 -25.20 -7.87 -10.79
N LEU A 300 -24.99 -7.56 -9.50
CA LEU A 300 -24.73 -8.58 -8.47
C LEU A 300 -25.83 -9.64 -8.43
N VAL A 301 -27.11 -9.23 -8.43
CA VAL A 301 -28.23 -10.16 -8.41
C VAL A 301 -28.21 -11.08 -9.63
N PHE A 302 -27.99 -10.53 -10.83
CA PHE A 302 -27.93 -11.35 -12.05
C PHE A 302 -26.72 -12.29 -12.07
N LYS A 303 -25.54 -11.86 -11.68
CA LYS A 303 -24.36 -12.73 -11.60
C LYS A 303 -24.56 -13.86 -10.59
N ILE A 304 -25.12 -13.57 -9.42
CA ILE A 304 -25.41 -14.59 -8.41
C ILE A 304 -26.43 -15.60 -8.95
N LEU A 305 -27.51 -15.13 -9.61
CA LEU A 305 -28.50 -16.01 -10.23
C LEU A 305 -27.92 -16.86 -11.35
N GLN A 306 -27.01 -16.31 -12.15
CA GLN A 306 -26.30 -17.05 -13.18
C GLN A 306 -25.49 -18.20 -12.58
N LEU A 307 -24.71 -17.93 -11.53
CA LEU A 307 -23.92 -18.94 -10.83
C LEU A 307 -24.81 -19.99 -10.14
N ALA A 308 -25.90 -19.55 -9.52
CA ALA A 308 -26.88 -20.44 -8.91
C ALA A 308 -27.61 -21.29 -9.97
N GLY A 309 -27.92 -20.72 -11.14
CA GLY A 309 -28.53 -21.42 -12.25
C GLY A 309 -27.66 -22.55 -12.79
N ILE A 310 -26.37 -22.36 -12.87
CA ILE A 310 -25.41 -23.43 -13.24
C ILE A 310 -25.41 -24.54 -12.18
N ALA A 311 -25.37 -24.17 -10.89
CA ALA A 311 -25.32 -25.14 -9.79
C ALA A 311 -26.59 -25.99 -9.67
N ILE A 312 -27.76 -25.42 -10.06
CA ILE A 312 -29.06 -26.12 -10.03
C ILE A 312 -29.34 -26.82 -11.37
N GLU A 313 -28.43 -26.78 -12.35
CA GLU A 313 -28.61 -27.32 -13.71
C GLU A 313 -29.83 -26.72 -14.44
N SER A 314 -30.24 -25.51 -14.08
CA SER A 314 -31.37 -24.79 -14.63
C SER A 314 -30.91 -23.93 -15.80
N MET A 315 -30.84 -24.54 -16.99
CA MET A 315 -30.37 -23.90 -18.22
C MET A 315 -31.14 -22.61 -18.57
N ASP A 316 -32.44 -22.59 -18.28
CA ASP A 316 -33.30 -21.45 -18.58
C ASP A 316 -32.98 -20.24 -17.67
N LEU A 317 -32.75 -20.47 -16.37
CA LEU A 317 -32.39 -19.43 -15.43
C LEU A 317 -31.02 -18.83 -15.79
N TYR A 318 -30.05 -19.69 -16.14
CA TYR A 318 -28.76 -19.29 -16.62
C TYR A 318 -28.85 -18.40 -17.87
N GLN A 319 -29.65 -18.83 -18.87
CA GLN A 319 -29.79 -18.08 -20.12
C GLN A 319 -30.44 -16.69 -19.90
N VAL A 320 -31.50 -16.62 -19.10
CA VAL A 320 -32.17 -15.35 -18.79
C VAL A 320 -31.21 -14.40 -18.03
N ALA A 321 -30.51 -14.89 -17.01
CA ALA A 321 -29.55 -14.09 -16.23
C ALA A 321 -28.39 -13.62 -17.11
N ALA A 322 -27.83 -14.47 -17.96
CA ALA A 322 -26.77 -14.13 -18.90
C ALA A 322 -27.20 -13.08 -19.94
N GLN A 323 -28.44 -13.18 -20.45
CA GLN A 323 -28.98 -12.18 -21.38
C GLN A 323 -29.17 -10.82 -20.73
N GLU A 324 -29.64 -10.77 -19.50
CA GLU A 324 -29.79 -9.53 -18.73
C GLU A 324 -28.43 -8.90 -18.40
N GLU A 325 -27.44 -9.71 -18.05
CA GLU A 325 -26.06 -9.24 -17.85
C GLU A 325 -25.49 -8.57 -19.11
N VAL A 326 -25.59 -9.25 -20.26
CA VAL A 326 -25.15 -8.71 -21.55
C VAL A 326 -25.89 -7.42 -21.89
N ARG A 327 -27.19 -7.36 -21.62
CA ARG A 327 -28.00 -6.17 -21.88
C ARG A 327 -27.56 -4.99 -21.01
N ASN A 328 -27.29 -5.21 -19.73
CA ASN A 328 -26.80 -4.18 -18.82
C ASN A 328 -25.43 -3.65 -19.24
N ILE A 329 -24.50 -4.55 -19.54
CA ILE A 329 -23.16 -4.18 -20.05
C ILE A 329 -23.25 -3.36 -21.35
N GLN A 330 -24.18 -3.72 -22.25
CA GLN A 330 -24.41 -2.97 -23.49
C GLN A 330 -24.99 -1.57 -23.22
N GLN A 331 -25.89 -1.43 -22.26
CA GLN A 331 -26.47 -0.14 -21.89
C GLN A 331 -25.45 0.78 -21.22
N GLU A 332 -24.52 0.25 -20.43
CA GLU A 332 -23.43 1.02 -19.83
C GLU A 332 -22.36 1.48 -20.84
N LYS A 333 -22.27 0.80 -21.98
CA LYS A 333 -21.25 1.06 -23.02
C LYS A 333 -21.74 1.92 -24.19
N ILE A 334 -22.99 2.37 -24.20
CA ILE A 334 -23.56 3.30 -25.19
C ILE A 334 -23.58 4.72 -24.61
#